data_5416f4f4726ee9653da001f22098dbee
#
_entry.id   5416f4f4726ee9653da001f22098dbee
#
_cell.length_a   1.000
_cell.length_b   1.000
_cell.length_c   1.000
_cell.angle_alpha   90.00
_cell.angle_beta   90.00
_cell.angle_gamma   90.00
#
_symmetry.space_group_name_H-M   'P 1'
#
loop_
_entity.id
_entity.type
_entity.pdbx_description
1 polymer ?
#
loop_
_entity_poly.entity_id
_entity_poly.type
_entity_poly.pdbx_seq_one_letter_code
_entity_poly.pdbx_strand_id
1 'polypeptide(L)'
;MSYDSNLNDLGYWYQQLVAESLGKKGKGINPILSFGPKDHHSLLQLYLDGPKDKFFTFFNSSQKENELKVSQDIIPNNMRFLKNKNTSYIINAQCNAVKNIFKLKKIPYRQITFKRKNEEELGEIFTFFVLETILLSRLMNGNPFDQPAVEQVKIETKKILR
;
A
#
# COMPACT_ATOMS: atom_id res chain seq x y z
N MET A 1 -1.53 1.83 -0.33
CA MET A 1 -2.87 1.57 0.22
C MET A 1 -3.41 0.31 -0.45
N SER A 2 -3.66 -0.75 0.32
CA SER A 2 -4.16 -2.04 -0.19
C SER A 2 -5.66 -2.16 0.00
N TYR A 3 -6.38 -2.61 -1.03
CA TYR A 3 -7.81 -2.96 -0.99
C TYR A 3 -8.05 -4.46 -1.19
N ASP A 4 -6.99 -5.24 -1.06
CA ASP A 4 -7.04 -6.70 -1.08
C ASP A 4 -6.18 -7.21 0.09
N SER A 5 -6.81 -7.90 1.04
CA SER A 5 -6.12 -8.41 2.24
C SER A 5 -5.00 -9.41 1.91
N ASN A 6 -5.12 -10.14 0.79
CA ASN A 6 -4.09 -11.09 0.35
C ASN A 6 -2.82 -10.39 -0.17
N LEU A 7 -2.88 -9.08 -0.42
CA LEU A 7 -1.74 -8.27 -0.85
C LEU A 7 -1.09 -7.48 0.29
N ASN A 8 -1.49 -7.70 1.54
CA ASN A 8 -0.93 -6.96 2.67
C ASN A 8 0.55 -7.27 2.88
N ASP A 9 0.95 -8.54 2.75
CA ASP A 9 2.35 -8.95 2.91
C ASP A 9 3.24 -8.39 1.79
N LEU A 10 2.73 -8.24 0.58
CA LEU A 10 3.40 -7.49 -0.47
C LEU A 10 3.66 -6.04 -0.06
N GLY A 11 2.71 -5.42 0.64
CA GLY A 11 2.87 -4.07 1.18
C GLY A 11 4.01 -3.99 2.19
N TYR A 12 4.10 -4.93 3.14
CA TYR A 12 5.20 -5.00 4.13
C TYR A 12 6.55 -5.24 3.47
N TRP A 13 6.61 -6.16 2.50
CA TRP A 13 7.83 -6.39 1.71
C TRP A 13 8.27 -5.11 0.98
N TYR A 14 7.34 -4.42 0.31
CA TYR A 14 7.65 -3.17 -0.39
C TYR A 14 8.12 -2.07 0.59
N GLN A 15 7.51 -1.98 1.77
CA GLN A 15 7.94 -1.05 2.82
C GLN A 15 9.39 -1.30 3.20
N GLN A 16 9.76 -2.56 3.46
CA GLN A 16 11.13 -2.93 3.79
C GLN A 16 12.08 -2.58 2.65
N LEU A 17 11.78 -3.00 1.42
CA LEU A 17 12.60 -2.74 0.25
C LEU A 17 12.92 -1.25 0.09
N VAL A 18 11.92 -0.39 0.17
CA VAL A 18 12.06 1.06 -0.01
C VAL A 18 12.83 1.69 1.16
N ALA A 19 12.47 1.37 2.40
CA ALA A 19 13.09 1.94 3.58
C ALA A 19 14.59 1.61 3.66
N GLU A 20 14.95 0.35 3.49
CA GLU A 20 16.34 -0.11 3.56
C GLU A 20 17.20 0.41 2.40
N SER A 21 16.64 0.44 1.20
CA SER A 21 17.42 0.82 0.01
C SER A 21 17.57 2.34 -0.15
N LEU A 22 16.58 3.13 0.23
CA LEU A 22 16.56 4.58 0.00
C LEU A 22 16.92 5.42 1.23
N GLY A 23 16.74 4.89 2.45
CA GLY A 23 16.96 5.59 3.71
C GLY A 23 18.44 5.81 4.05
N LYS A 24 19.14 6.71 3.35
CA LYS A 24 20.60 6.90 3.48
C LYS A 24 21.01 8.35 3.39
N LYS A 25 22.04 8.72 4.17
CA LYS A 25 22.65 10.06 4.11
C LYS A 25 21.63 11.20 4.27
N GLY A 26 20.68 11.03 5.18
CA GLY A 26 19.63 12.03 5.42
C GLY A 26 18.58 12.14 4.30
N LYS A 27 18.61 11.25 3.32
CA LYS A 27 17.63 11.13 2.25
C LYS A 27 16.81 9.85 2.43
N GLY A 28 15.69 9.78 1.75
CA GLY A 28 14.85 8.59 1.74
C GLY A 28 13.38 8.92 1.56
N ILE A 29 12.58 7.87 1.46
CA ILE A 29 11.13 7.93 1.45
C ILE A 29 10.66 7.11 2.65
N ASN A 30 9.69 7.62 3.40
CA ASN A 30 9.07 6.88 4.49
C ASN A 30 7.82 6.14 3.95
N PRO A 31 7.92 4.85 3.64
CA PRO A 31 6.79 4.08 3.13
C PRO A 31 5.82 3.76 4.27
N ILE A 32 4.60 4.28 4.17
CA ILE A 32 3.52 4.05 5.14
C ILE A 32 2.51 3.10 4.53
N LEU A 33 2.24 2.00 5.21
CA LEU A 33 1.17 1.07 4.82
C LEU A 33 -0.19 1.60 5.25
N SER A 34 -1.18 1.32 4.42
CA SER A 34 -2.57 1.63 4.70
C SER A 34 -3.46 0.57 4.06
N PHE A 35 -4.47 0.13 4.80
CA PHE A 35 -5.34 -0.98 4.44
C PHE A 35 -6.78 -0.48 4.27
N GLY A 36 -7.23 -0.40 3.05
CA GLY A 36 -8.62 -0.06 2.75
C GLY A 36 -9.54 -1.28 2.83
N PRO A 37 -10.77 -1.11 3.28
CA PRO A 37 -11.38 0.17 3.72
C PRO A 37 -11.14 0.54 5.19
N LYS A 38 -10.45 -0.29 6.00
CA LYS A 38 -10.21 -0.06 7.43
C LYS A 38 -9.67 1.35 7.69
N ASP A 39 -8.65 1.74 6.96
CA ASP A 39 -7.95 3.01 7.16
C ASP A 39 -8.67 4.23 6.56
N HIS A 40 -9.84 4.03 5.95
CA HIS A 40 -10.74 5.16 5.70
C HIS A 40 -11.15 5.84 7.00
N HIS A 41 -11.25 5.08 8.08
CA HIS A 41 -11.66 5.59 9.38
C HIS A 41 -10.49 6.21 10.16
N SER A 42 -9.27 5.69 10.00
CA SER A 42 -8.12 6.11 10.79
C SER A 42 -7.21 7.13 10.10
N LEU A 43 -6.97 7.00 8.79
CA LEU A 43 -5.93 7.76 8.08
C LEU A 43 -6.45 8.65 6.94
N LEU A 44 -7.66 8.39 6.42
CA LEU A 44 -8.12 9.04 5.20
C LEU A 44 -8.29 10.56 5.36
N GLN A 45 -8.70 11.03 6.55
CA GLN A 45 -8.76 12.47 6.85
C GLN A 45 -7.40 13.14 6.65
N LEU A 46 -6.33 12.53 7.20
CA LEU A 46 -4.96 13.04 7.03
C LEU A 46 -4.54 13.05 5.56
N TYR A 47 -4.91 12.02 4.79
CA TYR A 47 -4.54 11.92 3.39
C TYR A 47 -5.26 12.93 2.49
N LEU A 48 -6.51 13.25 2.81
CA LEU A 48 -7.32 14.16 2.02
C LEU A 48 -7.12 15.63 2.36
N ASP A 49 -6.78 15.95 3.60
CA ASP A 49 -6.80 17.34 4.09
C ASP A 49 -5.53 17.75 4.87
N GLY A 50 -4.62 16.81 5.12
CA GLY A 50 -3.33 17.07 5.71
C GLY A 50 -2.27 17.53 4.69
N PRO A 51 -0.97 17.52 5.08
CA PRO A 51 0.13 17.92 4.21
C PRO A 51 0.16 17.16 2.89
N LYS A 52 0.34 17.88 1.79
CA LYS A 52 0.38 17.32 0.42
C LYS A 52 1.81 16.90 0.03
N ASP A 53 2.41 16.09 0.87
CA ASP A 53 3.77 15.57 0.75
C ASP A 53 3.82 14.08 0.43
N LYS A 54 2.69 13.48 0.04
CA LYS A 54 2.52 12.05 -0.14
C LYS A 54 2.21 11.68 -1.58
N PHE A 55 2.80 10.58 -2.02
CA PHE A 55 2.44 9.87 -3.24
C PHE A 55 1.83 8.51 -2.87
N PHE A 56 0.75 8.12 -3.51
CA PHE A 56 0.04 6.90 -3.15
C PHE A 56 0.17 5.82 -4.22
N THR A 57 0.40 4.58 -3.79
CA THR A 57 0.26 3.38 -4.63
C THR A 57 -0.94 2.58 -4.15
N PHE A 58 -1.97 2.44 -4.99
CA PHE A 58 -3.11 1.59 -4.71
C PHE A 58 -2.86 0.18 -5.22
N PHE A 59 -3.07 -0.81 -4.35
CA PHE A 59 -3.09 -2.22 -4.71
C PHE A 59 -4.52 -2.73 -4.64
N ASN A 60 -5.00 -3.31 -5.71
CA ASN A 60 -6.30 -3.99 -5.75
C ASN A 60 -6.25 -5.20 -6.68
N SER A 61 -7.24 -6.07 -6.56
CA SER A 61 -7.41 -7.22 -7.43
C SER A 61 -8.71 -7.12 -8.21
N SER A 62 -8.69 -7.62 -9.44
CA SER A 62 -9.88 -7.81 -10.24
C SER A 62 -10.52 -9.20 -10.05
N GLN A 63 -9.84 -10.12 -9.35
CA GLN A 63 -10.40 -11.43 -9.06
C GLN A 63 -11.59 -11.33 -8.11
N LYS A 64 -12.62 -12.11 -8.44
CA LYS A 64 -13.79 -12.34 -7.57
C LYS A 64 -13.48 -13.57 -6.72
N GLU A 65 -13.31 -13.38 -5.43
CA GLU A 65 -13.26 -14.48 -4.46
C GLU A 65 -14.66 -14.88 -4.03
N ASN A 66 -14.78 -15.97 -3.25
CA ASN A 66 -16.06 -16.43 -2.69
C ASN A 66 -16.80 -15.28 -2.01
N GLU A 67 -17.87 -14.82 -2.67
CA GLU A 67 -18.47 -13.53 -2.35
C GLU A 67 -19.65 -13.71 -1.42
N LEU A 68 -19.51 -13.24 -0.20
CA LEU A 68 -20.65 -13.01 0.66
C LEU A 68 -21.51 -11.89 0.08
N LYS A 69 -22.81 -12.14 -0.06
CA LYS A 69 -23.80 -11.12 -0.47
C LYS A 69 -24.49 -10.55 0.75
N VAL A 70 -24.76 -9.26 0.71
CA VAL A 70 -25.54 -8.60 1.75
C VAL A 70 -26.99 -9.01 1.64
N SER A 71 -27.52 -9.74 2.66
CA SER A 71 -28.92 -10.20 2.70
C SER A 71 -29.87 -9.01 2.85
N GLN A 72 -31.08 -9.16 2.28
CA GLN A 72 -32.14 -8.16 2.38
C GLN A 72 -32.67 -7.99 3.81
N ASP A 73 -32.69 -9.09 4.56
CA ASP A 73 -33.41 -9.17 5.83
C ASP A 73 -32.72 -8.45 7.00
N ILE A 74 -31.44 -8.15 6.81
CA ILE A 74 -30.59 -7.54 7.86
C ILE A 74 -30.17 -6.09 7.54
N ILE A 75 -30.67 -5.51 6.44
CA ILE A 75 -30.26 -4.17 6.01
C ILE A 75 -31.22 -3.11 6.54
N PRO A 76 -30.75 -2.14 7.32
CA PRO A 76 -31.53 -0.95 7.68
C PRO A 76 -31.99 -0.17 6.44
N ASN A 77 -33.10 0.55 6.55
CA ASN A 77 -33.69 1.32 5.44
C ASN A 77 -32.71 2.32 4.79
N ASN A 78 -31.88 2.95 5.59
CA ASN A 78 -30.86 3.91 5.13
C ASN A 78 -29.67 3.26 4.41
N MET A 79 -29.55 1.92 4.44
CA MET A 79 -28.46 1.16 3.79
C MET A 79 -28.96 0.30 2.61
N ARG A 80 -30.16 0.52 2.10
CA ARG A 80 -30.74 -0.26 0.99
C ARG A 80 -29.86 -0.30 -0.28
N PHE A 81 -28.97 0.67 -0.47
CA PHE A 81 -28.01 0.69 -1.57
C PHE A 81 -27.01 -0.48 -1.52
N LEU A 82 -26.86 -1.16 -0.37
CA LEU A 82 -26.01 -2.36 -0.23
C LEU A 82 -26.72 -3.67 -0.61
N LYS A 83 -28.03 -3.63 -0.82
CA LYS A 83 -28.85 -4.81 -1.11
C LYS A 83 -28.27 -5.62 -2.28
N ASN A 84 -28.11 -6.93 -2.08
CA ASN A 84 -27.59 -7.88 -3.06
C ASN A 84 -26.18 -7.55 -3.58
N LYS A 85 -25.46 -6.63 -2.95
CA LYS A 85 -24.07 -6.33 -3.32
C LYS A 85 -23.13 -7.34 -2.67
N ASN A 86 -22.11 -7.74 -3.41
CA ASN A 86 -21.05 -8.60 -2.92
C ASN A 86 -20.02 -7.77 -2.14
N THR A 87 -19.31 -8.40 -1.21
CA THR A 87 -18.25 -7.72 -0.43
C THR A 87 -17.17 -7.12 -1.31
N SER A 88 -16.70 -7.85 -2.31
CA SER A 88 -15.69 -7.32 -3.26
C SER A 88 -16.20 -6.13 -4.08
N TYR A 89 -17.49 -6.15 -4.47
CA TYR A 89 -18.10 -4.99 -5.14
C TYR A 89 -18.10 -3.75 -4.24
N ILE A 90 -18.44 -3.92 -2.96
CA ILE A 90 -18.46 -2.82 -1.97
C ILE A 90 -17.04 -2.28 -1.75
N ILE A 91 -16.04 -3.14 -1.56
CA ILE A 91 -14.65 -2.75 -1.37
C ILE A 91 -14.12 -2.01 -2.61
N ASN A 92 -14.40 -2.51 -3.80
CA ASN A 92 -14.02 -1.85 -5.05
C ASN A 92 -14.70 -0.49 -5.24
N ALA A 93 -15.97 -0.37 -4.87
CA ALA A 93 -16.68 0.92 -4.88
C ALA A 93 -16.03 1.95 -3.94
N GLN A 94 -15.63 1.52 -2.75
CA GLN A 94 -14.92 2.36 -1.78
C GLN A 94 -13.53 2.77 -2.31
N CYS A 95 -12.78 1.85 -2.90
CA CYS A 95 -11.49 2.15 -3.56
C CYS A 95 -11.67 3.20 -4.67
N ASN A 96 -12.67 3.02 -5.52
CA ASN A 96 -12.94 3.95 -6.61
C ASN A 96 -13.39 5.33 -6.11
N ALA A 97 -14.20 5.37 -5.04
CA ALA A 97 -14.60 6.62 -4.41
C ALA A 97 -13.39 7.41 -3.89
N VAL A 98 -12.45 6.76 -3.19
CA VAL A 98 -11.23 7.42 -2.73
C VAL A 98 -10.40 7.93 -3.90
N LYS A 99 -10.19 7.14 -4.96
CA LYS A 99 -9.46 7.58 -6.15
C LYS A 99 -10.11 8.78 -6.85
N ASN A 100 -11.44 8.82 -6.90
CA ASN A 100 -12.17 9.94 -7.46
C ASN A 100 -11.94 11.22 -6.64
N ILE A 101 -11.99 11.12 -5.30
CA ILE A 101 -11.67 12.25 -4.42
C ILE A 101 -10.20 12.68 -4.56
N PHE A 102 -9.26 11.73 -4.68
CA PHE A 102 -7.86 12.05 -4.92
C PHE A 102 -7.67 12.84 -6.22
N LYS A 103 -8.37 12.44 -7.30
CA LYS A 103 -8.36 13.20 -8.56
C LYS A 103 -8.89 14.62 -8.39
N LEU A 104 -10.02 14.78 -7.71
CA LEU A 104 -10.62 16.09 -7.45
C LEU A 104 -9.69 16.99 -6.61
N LYS A 105 -9.04 16.43 -5.62
CA LYS A 105 -8.09 17.14 -4.73
C LYS A 105 -6.66 17.23 -5.30
N LYS A 106 -6.41 16.71 -6.50
CA LYS A 106 -5.09 16.67 -7.17
C LYS A 106 -4.02 15.98 -6.33
N ILE A 107 -4.40 14.94 -5.57
CA ILE A 107 -3.47 14.10 -4.81
C ILE A 107 -2.85 13.08 -5.76
N PRO A 108 -1.50 13.02 -5.88
CA PRO A 108 -0.85 12.14 -6.84
C PRO A 108 -0.94 10.68 -6.38
N TYR A 109 -1.31 9.80 -7.31
CA TYR A 109 -1.34 8.38 -7.06
C TYR A 109 -1.11 7.57 -8.32
N ARG A 110 -0.71 6.32 -8.13
CA ARG A 110 -0.74 5.25 -9.14
C ARG A 110 -1.56 4.07 -8.64
N GLN A 111 -1.97 3.19 -9.57
CA GLN A 111 -2.70 1.98 -9.26
C GLN A 111 -2.01 0.78 -9.89
N ILE A 112 -1.90 -0.29 -9.11
CA ILE A 112 -1.47 -1.61 -9.55
C ILE A 112 -2.63 -2.56 -9.32
N THR A 113 -3.08 -3.23 -10.39
CA THR A 113 -4.23 -4.14 -10.34
C THR A 113 -3.79 -5.54 -10.68
N PHE A 114 -3.92 -6.44 -9.73
CA PHE A 114 -3.69 -7.87 -9.94
C PHE A 114 -4.88 -8.50 -10.68
N LYS A 115 -4.59 -9.19 -11.76
CA LYS A 115 -5.60 -9.85 -12.60
C LYS A 115 -5.79 -11.31 -12.23
N ARG A 116 -4.71 -12.03 -11.93
CA ARG A 116 -4.69 -13.48 -11.71
C ARG A 116 -4.24 -13.89 -10.31
N LYS A 117 -3.50 -13.04 -9.60
CA LYS A 117 -2.89 -13.32 -8.29
C LYS A 117 -2.12 -14.65 -8.26
N ASN A 118 -1.34 -14.89 -9.28
CA ASN A 118 -0.47 -16.06 -9.39
C ASN A 118 1.00 -15.68 -9.20
N GLU A 119 1.87 -16.69 -9.14
CA GLU A 119 3.30 -16.52 -8.90
C GLU A 119 3.99 -15.70 -10.00
N GLU A 120 3.52 -15.83 -11.26
CA GLU A 120 4.05 -15.08 -12.40
C GLU A 120 3.81 -13.56 -12.21
N GLU A 121 2.58 -13.17 -11.92
CA GLU A 121 2.20 -11.76 -11.69
C GLU A 121 2.87 -11.20 -10.43
N LEU A 122 3.06 -12.03 -9.40
CA LEU A 122 3.82 -11.66 -8.21
C LEU A 122 5.31 -11.44 -8.53
N GLY A 123 5.91 -12.31 -9.34
CA GLY A 123 7.30 -12.16 -9.81
C GLY A 123 7.51 -10.89 -10.64
N GLU A 124 6.55 -10.56 -11.51
CA GLU A 124 6.56 -9.31 -12.28
C GLU A 124 6.59 -8.09 -11.36
N ILE A 125 5.72 -8.05 -10.35
CA ILE A 125 5.63 -6.89 -9.45
C ILE A 125 6.85 -6.78 -8.54
N PHE A 126 7.42 -7.88 -8.07
CA PHE A 126 8.67 -7.87 -7.33
C PHE A 126 9.80 -7.29 -8.16
N THR A 127 9.96 -7.76 -9.40
CA THR A 127 10.98 -7.25 -10.33
C THR A 127 10.78 -5.77 -10.59
N PHE A 128 9.56 -5.34 -10.84
CA PHE A 128 9.22 -3.94 -11.06
C PHE A 128 9.66 -3.05 -9.87
N PHE A 129 9.32 -3.42 -8.64
CA PHE A 129 9.67 -2.62 -7.47
C PHE A 129 11.15 -2.66 -7.12
N VAL A 130 11.83 -3.77 -7.34
CA VAL A 130 13.30 -3.85 -7.17
C VAL A 130 13.99 -2.90 -8.16
N LEU A 131 13.63 -2.93 -9.44
CA LEU A 131 14.19 -2.04 -10.44
C LEU A 131 13.86 -0.57 -10.16
N GLU A 132 12.61 -0.26 -9.81
CA GLU A 132 12.20 1.09 -9.42
C GLU A 132 13.04 1.60 -8.25
N THR A 133 13.24 0.79 -7.22
CA THR A 133 14.00 1.17 -6.03
C THR A 133 15.48 1.39 -6.35
N ILE A 134 16.07 0.56 -7.20
CA ILE A 134 17.46 0.75 -7.68
C ILE A 134 17.59 2.07 -8.42
N LEU A 135 16.68 2.36 -9.35
CA LEU A 135 16.70 3.61 -10.12
C LEU A 135 16.50 4.83 -9.23
N LEU A 136 15.55 4.79 -8.30
CA LEU A 136 15.31 5.88 -7.34
C LEU A 136 16.55 6.11 -6.46
N SER A 137 17.18 5.05 -5.94
CA SER A 137 18.41 5.17 -5.15
C SER A 137 19.51 5.86 -5.95
N ARG A 138 19.69 5.50 -7.22
CA ARG A 138 20.68 6.16 -8.10
C ARG A 138 20.37 7.63 -8.35
N LEU A 139 19.12 7.98 -8.60
CA LEU A 139 18.68 9.37 -8.74
C LEU A 139 18.91 10.20 -7.47
N MET A 140 18.84 9.55 -6.30
CA MET A 140 19.13 10.18 -4.99
C MET A 140 20.64 10.19 -4.65
N ASN A 141 21.51 9.71 -5.54
CA ASN A 141 22.96 9.52 -5.32
C ASN A 141 23.26 8.56 -4.16
N GLY A 142 22.45 7.51 -4.00
CA GLY A 142 22.60 6.46 -3.01
C GLY A 142 23.14 5.15 -3.59
N ASN A 143 23.55 4.23 -2.70
CA ASN A 143 23.81 2.83 -3.01
C ASN A 143 22.64 1.99 -2.49
N PRO A 144 21.86 1.31 -3.32
CA PRO A 144 20.71 0.50 -2.85
C PRO A 144 21.10 -0.81 -2.15
N PHE A 145 22.37 -1.23 -2.23
CA PHE A 145 22.83 -2.56 -1.83
C PHE A 145 23.53 -2.64 -0.48
N ASP A 146 23.65 -1.54 0.27
CA ASP A 146 24.29 -1.50 1.58
C ASP A 146 23.32 -1.01 2.67
N GLN A 147 23.64 -1.29 3.94
CA GLN A 147 22.83 -0.90 5.11
C GLN A 147 23.74 -0.49 6.28
N PRO A 148 24.60 0.54 6.11
CA PRO A 148 25.62 0.86 7.12
C PRO A 148 25.04 1.26 8.48
N ALA A 149 23.87 1.89 8.55
CA ALA A 149 23.26 2.31 9.79
C ALA A 149 22.79 1.13 10.67
N VAL A 150 22.30 0.06 10.06
CA VAL A 150 21.81 -1.13 10.78
C VAL A 150 22.98 -1.88 11.46
N GLU A 151 24.17 -1.89 10.85
CA GLU A 151 25.36 -2.50 11.44
C GLU A 151 25.80 -1.80 12.73
N GLN A 152 25.64 -0.51 12.85
CA GLN A 152 25.95 0.24 14.08
C GLN A 152 25.13 -0.27 15.27
N VAL A 153 23.84 -0.55 15.08
CA VAL A 153 22.97 -1.09 16.13
C VAL A 153 23.45 -2.48 16.58
N LYS A 154 23.86 -3.34 15.65
CA LYS A 154 24.39 -4.68 15.98
C LYS A 154 25.68 -4.60 16.80
N ILE A 155 26.57 -3.68 16.44
CA ILE A 155 27.84 -3.45 17.17
C ILE A 155 27.52 -2.98 18.60
N GLU A 156 26.61 -2.03 18.76
CA GLU A 156 26.28 -1.46 20.07
C GLU A 156 25.57 -2.52 20.95
N THR A 157 24.66 -3.30 20.39
CA THR A 157 24.02 -4.42 21.08
C THR A 157 25.05 -5.40 21.65
N LYS A 158 26.08 -5.76 20.85
CA LYS A 158 27.16 -6.63 21.33
C LYS A 158 27.96 -6.03 22.50
N LYS A 159 28.14 -4.71 22.55
CA LYS A 159 28.83 -4.04 23.66
C LYS A 159 27.98 -4.08 24.95
N ILE A 160 26.68 -3.85 24.83
CA ILE A 160 25.74 -3.85 25.97
C ILE A 160 25.60 -5.25 26.57
N LEU A 161 25.69 -6.30 25.75
CA LEU A 161 25.56 -7.70 26.20
C LEU A 161 26.87 -8.29 26.76
N ARG A 162 27.99 -7.58 26.70
CA ARG A 162 29.29 -7.98 27.27
C ARG A 162 29.48 -7.43 28.66
#